data_4a477b5f818389129482ce9c989862bd
#
_entry.id   4a477b5f818389129482ce9c989862bd
#
_cell.length_a   1.000
_cell.length_b   1.000
_cell.length_c   1.000
_cell.angle_alpha   90.00
_cell.angle_beta   90.00
_cell.angle_gamma   90.00
#
_symmetry.space_group_name_H-M   'P 1'
#
loop_
_entity.id
_entity.type
_entity.pdbx_description
1 polymer ?
#
loop_
_entity_poly.entity_id
_entity_poly.type
_entity_poly.pdbx_seq_one_letter_code
_entity_poly.pdbx_strand_id
1 'polypeptide(L)'
;KAQRLNQRPDLRVEDIRGNVDTRLQKLDDGNYEAIILAESGLKRLGLVERITHVIDRSIMIPAVGQGALGIECREDDAHVRQVLAHLNDSETFVTVTAERAMLRSLRAGCLAPVGAFGQVVDGKLQLQGVVLSGMGDQRVDAKAEIALAELSESEQANAANTLGQTIAEDLIRQGATELISEARDNA
;
A
#
# COMPACT_ATOMS: atom_id res chain seq x y z
N LYS A 1 -3.73 0.01 -11.94
CA LYS A 1 -3.79 0.18 -13.40
C LYS A 1 -2.41 -0.02 -14.03
N ALA A 2 -1.43 0.81 -13.73
CA ALA A 2 -0.09 0.76 -14.32
C ALA A 2 0.59 -0.62 -14.26
N GLN A 3 0.56 -1.32 -13.13
CA GLN A 3 1.19 -2.65 -12.98
C GLN A 3 0.64 -3.72 -13.94
N ARG A 4 -0.57 -3.53 -14.46
CA ARG A 4 -1.25 -4.52 -15.31
C ARG A 4 -1.11 -4.24 -16.79
N LEU A 5 -1.10 -2.98 -17.20
CA LEU A 5 -1.12 -2.61 -18.62
C LEU A 5 0.05 -3.17 -19.41
N ASN A 6 1.25 -3.19 -18.82
CA ASN A 6 2.43 -3.71 -19.51
C ASN A 6 2.49 -5.24 -19.58
N GLN A 7 1.94 -5.95 -18.57
CA GLN A 7 1.96 -7.43 -18.50
C GLN A 7 0.82 -8.09 -19.26
N ARG A 8 -0.27 -7.35 -19.50
CA ARG A 8 -1.50 -7.86 -20.11
C ARG A 8 -2.08 -6.80 -21.06
N PRO A 9 -1.48 -6.63 -22.24
CA PRO A 9 -1.94 -5.64 -23.23
C PRO A 9 -3.33 -5.96 -23.79
N ASP A 10 -3.80 -7.19 -23.62
CA ASP A 10 -5.15 -7.64 -23.95
C ASP A 10 -6.24 -7.11 -23.02
N LEU A 11 -5.87 -6.55 -21.85
CA LEU A 11 -6.83 -6.05 -20.87
C LEU A 11 -7.07 -4.54 -21.03
N ARG A 12 -8.35 -4.18 -21.11
CA ARG A 12 -8.80 -2.79 -20.99
C ARG A 12 -9.05 -2.48 -19.50
N VAL A 13 -8.23 -1.63 -18.91
CA VAL A 13 -8.33 -1.27 -17.49
C VAL A 13 -9.04 0.07 -17.34
N GLU A 14 -10.22 0.05 -16.74
CA GLU A 14 -11.06 1.22 -16.50
C GLU A 14 -11.18 1.55 -15.02
N ASP A 15 -11.51 2.81 -14.73
CA ASP A 15 -11.76 3.25 -13.36
C ASP A 15 -13.18 2.86 -12.93
N ILE A 16 -13.31 2.33 -11.73
CA ILE A 16 -14.59 2.02 -11.09
C ILE A 16 -14.75 2.85 -9.81
N ARG A 17 -15.87 3.53 -9.67
CA ARG A 17 -16.20 4.36 -8.50
C ARG A 17 -17.42 3.80 -7.76
N GLY A 18 -17.50 4.11 -6.47
CA GLY A 18 -18.54 3.67 -5.56
C GLY A 18 -17.97 2.93 -4.35
N ASN A 19 -18.83 2.59 -3.39
CA ASN A 19 -18.49 1.68 -2.30
C ASN A 19 -18.40 0.22 -2.80
N VAL A 20 -18.11 -0.72 -1.92
CA VAL A 20 -17.93 -2.14 -2.30
C VAL A 20 -19.21 -2.69 -2.94
N ASP A 21 -20.38 -2.44 -2.34
CA ASP A 21 -21.66 -2.97 -2.84
C ASP A 21 -21.98 -2.42 -4.25
N THR A 22 -21.79 -1.11 -4.46
CA THR A 22 -21.99 -0.48 -5.77
C THR A 22 -21.06 -1.07 -6.84
N ARG A 23 -19.81 -1.37 -6.48
CA ARG A 23 -18.85 -1.95 -7.42
C ARG A 23 -19.18 -3.40 -7.75
N LEU A 24 -19.62 -4.17 -6.75
CA LEU A 24 -20.11 -5.54 -6.98
C LEU A 24 -21.36 -5.55 -7.86
N GLN A 25 -22.30 -4.63 -7.61
CA GLN A 25 -23.50 -4.52 -8.44
C GLN A 25 -23.13 -4.23 -9.91
N LYS A 26 -22.19 -3.32 -10.19
CA LYS A 26 -21.72 -3.05 -11.55
C LYS A 26 -21.07 -4.26 -12.23
N LEU A 27 -20.41 -5.14 -11.45
CA LEU A 27 -19.91 -6.42 -11.98
C LEU A 27 -21.06 -7.36 -12.31
N ASP A 28 -22.05 -7.48 -11.42
CA ASP A 28 -23.23 -8.35 -11.61
C ASP A 28 -24.09 -7.88 -12.78
N ASP A 29 -24.16 -6.57 -13.01
CA ASP A 29 -24.84 -5.95 -14.17
C ASP A 29 -24.07 -6.14 -15.50
N GLY A 30 -22.88 -6.75 -15.48
CA GLY A 30 -22.06 -7.01 -16.67
C GLY A 30 -21.32 -5.78 -17.22
N ASN A 31 -21.20 -4.70 -16.44
CA ASN A 31 -20.45 -3.52 -16.87
C ASN A 31 -18.93 -3.75 -16.89
N TYR A 32 -18.45 -4.79 -16.20
CA TYR A 32 -17.06 -5.21 -16.12
C TYR A 32 -16.99 -6.74 -16.10
N GLU A 33 -15.99 -7.32 -16.77
CA GLU A 33 -15.72 -8.76 -16.70
C GLU A 33 -15.06 -9.17 -15.37
N ALA A 34 -14.31 -8.24 -14.75
CA ALA A 34 -13.69 -8.43 -13.45
C ALA A 34 -13.44 -7.08 -12.75
N ILE A 35 -13.40 -7.09 -11.42
CA ILE A 35 -13.03 -5.92 -10.62
C ILE A 35 -11.93 -6.29 -9.63
N ILE A 36 -11.09 -5.32 -9.26
CA ILE A 36 -10.06 -5.48 -8.23
C ILE A 36 -10.48 -4.69 -7.01
N LEU A 37 -10.60 -5.40 -5.89
CA LEU A 37 -10.95 -4.84 -4.59
C LEU A 37 -9.91 -5.26 -3.53
N ALA A 38 -9.89 -4.54 -2.41
CA ALA A 38 -9.13 -4.96 -1.25
C ALA A 38 -9.79 -6.19 -0.61
N GLU A 39 -9.04 -7.29 -0.47
CA GLU A 39 -9.51 -8.53 0.16
C GLU A 39 -10.06 -8.29 1.56
N SER A 40 -9.36 -7.46 2.36
CA SER A 40 -9.79 -7.09 3.72
C SER A 40 -11.16 -6.43 3.77
N GLY A 41 -11.52 -5.64 2.74
CA GLY A 41 -12.84 -5.02 2.62
C GLY A 41 -13.96 -6.05 2.43
N LEU A 42 -13.77 -7.02 1.54
CA LEU A 42 -14.71 -8.10 1.30
C LEU A 42 -14.85 -9.02 2.51
N LYS A 43 -13.75 -9.41 3.14
CA LYS A 43 -13.76 -10.22 4.37
C LYS A 43 -14.53 -9.53 5.50
N ARG A 44 -14.32 -8.23 5.70
CA ARG A 44 -15.03 -7.45 6.74
C ARG A 44 -16.54 -7.38 6.51
N LEU A 45 -16.97 -7.33 5.27
CA LEU A 45 -18.38 -7.32 4.89
C LEU A 45 -19.01 -8.72 4.85
N GLY A 46 -18.27 -9.80 5.16
CA GLY A 46 -18.74 -11.17 5.08
C GLY A 46 -18.92 -11.69 3.64
N LEU A 47 -18.28 -11.05 2.66
CA LEU A 47 -18.42 -11.36 1.24
C LEU A 47 -17.24 -12.19 0.70
N VAL A 48 -16.76 -13.15 1.50
CA VAL A 48 -15.60 -13.99 1.15
C VAL A 48 -15.87 -14.83 -0.10
N GLU A 49 -17.09 -15.30 -0.27
CA GLU A 49 -17.52 -16.09 -1.44
C GLU A 49 -17.45 -15.32 -2.78
N ARG A 50 -17.40 -13.97 -2.72
CA ARG A 50 -17.23 -13.11 -3.90
C ARG A 50 -15.77 -13.00 -4.34
N ILE A 51 -14.82 -13.55 -3.56
CA ILE A 51 -13.40 -13.54 -3.89
C ILE A 51 -13.09 -14.72 -4.81
N THR A 52 -12.93 -14.44 -6.09
CA THR A 52 -12.57 -15.45 -7.08
C THR A 52 -11.08 -15.79 -7.03
N HIS A 53 -10.23 -14.78 -6.80
CA HIS A 53 -8.78 -14.97 -6.78
C HIS A 53 -8.10 -13.88 -5.96
N VAL A 54 -7.14 -14.26 -5.12
CA VAL A 54 -6.25 -13.33 -4.43
C VAL A 54 -4.99 -13.13 -5.28
N ILE A 55 -4.76 -11.89 -5.72
CA ILE A 55 -3.62 -11.58 -6.58
C ILE A 55 -2.34 -11.65 -5.76
N ASP A 56 -1.38 -12.46 -6.22
CA ASP A 56 -0.08 -12.59 -5.58
C ASP A 56 0.69 -11.26 -5.59
N ARG A 57 1.41 -10.98 -4.50
CA ARG A 57 2.17 -9.73 -4.31
C ARG A 57 3.34 -9.61 -5.29
N SER A 58 3.88 -10.72 -5.80
CA SER A 58 4.88 -10.69 -6.87
C SER A 58 4.32 -10.10 -8.16
N ILE A 59 3.00 -10.21 -8.36
CA ILE A 59 2.29 -9.67 -9.53
C ILE A 59 1.82 -8.23 -9.29
N MET A 60 1.32 -7.93 -8.09
CA MET A 60 0.78 -6.62 -7.76
C MET A 60 1.09 -6.23 -6.32
N ILE A 61 1.97 -5.26 -6.14
CA ILE A 61 2.23 -4.62 -4.86
C ILE A 61 1.04 -3.72 -4.51
N PRO A 62 0.48 -3.79 -3.29
CA PRO A 62 -0.65 -2.95 -2.88
C PRO A 62 -0.28 -1.47 -2.75
N ALA A 63 -1.29 -0.62 -2.64
CA ALA A 63 -1.09 0.77 -2.25
C ALA A 63 -0.58 0.86 -0.80
N VAL A 64 0.14 1.93 -0.50
CA VAL A 64 0.66 2.21 0.85
C VAL A 64 -0.46 2.19 1.90
N GLY A 65 -0.28 1.44 2.96
CA GLY A 65 -1.23 1.29 4.05
C GLY A 65 -2.49 0.47 3.70
N GLN A 66 -2.49 -0.24 2.57
CA GLN A 66 -3.65 -1.04 2.15
C GLN A 66 -3.97 -2.13 3.16
N GLY A 67 -5.21 -2.15 3.63
CA GLY A 67 -5.71 -3.13 4.60
C GLY A 67 -5.56 -2.72 6.07
N ALA A 68 -4.75 -1.73 6.38
CA ALA A 68 -4.66 -1.17 7.73
C ALA A 68 -5.80 -0.20 8.02
N LEU A 69 -6.33 -0.25 9.24
CA LEU A 69 -7.31 0.71 9.74
C LEU A 69 -6.58 1.83 10.48
N GLY A 70 -6.90 3.09 10.14
CA GLY A 70 -6.50 4.26 10.91
C GLY A 70 -7.66 4.73 11.78
N ILE A 71 -7.41 4.95 13.06
CA ILE A 71 -8.38 5.54 13.98
C ILE A 71 -7.87 6.91 14.39
N GLU A 72 -8.69 7.93 14.23
CA GLU A 72 -8.37 9.30 14.65
C GLU A 72 -9.04 9.64 15.98
N CYS A 73 -8.32 10.33 16.84
CA CYS A 73 -8.86 10.94 18.06
C CYS A 73 -8.17 12.28 18.29
N ARG A 74 -8.72 13.09 19.21
CA ARG A 74 -8.05 14.33 19.61
C ARG A 74 -6.74 14.02 20.32
N GLU A 75 -5.73 14.83 20.07
CA GLU A 75 -4.40 14.66 20.62
C GLU A 75 -4.36 14.87 22.14
N ASP A 76 -5.21 15.77 22.65
CA ASP A 76 -5.34 16.12 24.06
C ASP A 76 -6.24 15.17 24.87
N ASP A 77 -6.93 14.22 24.21
CA ASP A 77 -7.81 13.25 24.87
C ASP A 77 -7.02 12.01 25.34
N ALA A 78 -6.37 12.15 26.48
CA ALA A 78 -5.55 11.08 27.05
C ALA A 78 -6.35 9.80 27.35
N HIS A 79 -7.61 9.93 27.75
CA HIS A 79 -8.47 8.77 28.05
C HIS A 79 -8.78 7.96 26.78
N VAL A 80 -9.23 8.61 25.71
CA VAL A 80 -9.51 7.93 24.43
C VAL A 80 -8.23 7.32 23.86
N ARG A 81 -7.10 8.02 23.91
CA ARG A 81 -5.80 7.49 23.46
C ARG A 81 -5.42 6.21 24.20
N GLN A 82 -5.61 6.17 25.52
CA GLN A 82 -5.33 4.99 26.32
C GLN A 82 -6.24 3.79 25.93
N VAL A 83 -7.50 4.03 25.70
CA VAL A 83 -8.44 2.99 25.23
C VAL A 83 -8.04 2.46 23.84
N LEU A 84 -7.74 3.36 22.92
CA LEU A 84 -7.34 3.02 21.54
C LEU A 84 -6.01 2.27 21.48
N ALA A 85 -5.09 2.49 22.44
CA ALA A 85 -3.82 1.76 22.49
C ALA A 85 -4.00 0.24 22.58
N HIS A 86 -5.11 -0.24 23.18
CA HIS A 86 -5.43 -1.67 23.24
C HIS A 86 -5.84 -2.28 21.90
N LEU A 87 -6.20 -1.45 20.93
CA LEU A 87 -6.56 -1.88 19.56
C LEU A 87 -5.36 -1.84 18.61
N ASN A 88 -4.22 -1.28 19.06
CA ASN A 88 -3.05 -1.17 18.23
C ASN A 88 -2.41 -2.54 18.01
N ASP A 89 -2.24 -2.92 16.76
CA ASP A 89 -1.44 -4.07 16.36
C ASP A 89 -0.01 -3.59 16.03
N SER A 90 0.95 -4.01 16.84
CA SER A 90 2.33 -3.49 16.76
C SER A 90 3.01 -3.82 15.42
N GLU A 91 2.77 -5.01 14.85
CA GLU A 91 3.35 -5.39 13.56
C GLU A 91 2.74 -4.56 12.43
N THR A 92 1.43 -4.39 12.42
CA THR A 92 0.74 -3.50 11.47
C THR A 92 1.24 -2.06 11.61
N PHE A 93 1.41 -1.59 12.84
CA PHE A 93 1.88 -0.22 13.09
C PHE A 93 3.27 0.03 12.51
N VAL A 94 4.26 -0.85 12.76
CA VAL A 94 5.62 -0.65 12.24
C VAL A 94 5.69 -0.81 10.74
N THR A 95 4.95 -1.76 10.14
CA THR A 95 4.90 -1.95 8.68
C THR A 95 4.32 -0.74 7.98
N VAL A 96 3.17 -0.23 8.43
CA VAL A 96 2.52 0.96 7.86
C VAL A 96 3.36 2.21 8.09
N THR A 97 4.06 2.30 9.22
CA THR A 97 5.00 3.41 9.49
C THR A 97 6.10 3.45 8.44
N ALA A 98 6.72 2.31 8.11
CA ALA A 98 7.75 2.22 7.08
C ALA A 98 7.22 2.56 5.68
N GLU A 99 6.06 2.00 5.30
CA GLU A 99 5.42 2.29 4.02
C GLU A 99 5.10 3.78 3.86
N ARG A 100 4.54 4.41 4.90
CA ARG A 100 4.22 5.84 4.92
C ARG A 100 5.48 6.72 4.91
N ALA A 101 6.55 6.30 5.58
CA ALA A 101 7.83 7.01 5.55
C ALA A 101 8.41 7.03 4.14
N MET A 102 8.38 5.89 3.42
CA MET A 102 8.76 5.80 2.02
C MET A 102 7.94 6.75 1.15
N LEU A 103 6.61 6.71 1.26
CA LEU A 103 5.72 7.56 0.45
C LEU A 103 5.96 9.06 0.69
N ARG A 104 6.17 9.47 1.96
CA ARG A 104 6.50 10.86 2.31
C ARG A 104 7.83 11.30 1.69
N SER A 105 8.85 10.44 1.77
CA SER A 105 10.19 10.74 1.25
C SER A 105 10.19 10.84 -0.29
N LEU A 106 9.39 10.05 -0.97
CA LEU A 106 9.14 10.14 -2.41
C LEU A 106 8.33 11.40 -2.80
N ARG A 107 7.75 12.12 -1.84
CA ARG A 107 6.80 13.23 -2.07
C ARG A 107 5.68 12.84 -3.03
N ALA A 108 5.30 11.58 -3.01
CA ALA A 108 4.27 11.04 -3.87
C ALA A 108 2.88 11.36 -3.31
N GLY A 109 1.99 11.86 -4.17
CA GLY A 109 0.59 12.08 -3.83
C GLY A 109 -0.23 10.79 -3.96
N CYS A 110 -1.53 10.85 -3.58
CA CYS A 110 -2.44 9.70 -3.60
C CYS A 110 -2.66 9.10 -5.00
N LEU A 111 -2.40 9.85 -6.07
CA LEU A 111 -2.55 9.40 -7.46
C LEU A 111 -1.26 8.85 -8.05
N ALA A 112 -0.13 9.00 -7.37
CA ALA A 112 1.14 8.48 -7.87
C ALA A 112 1.10 6.94 -7.94
N PRO A 113 1.67 6.34 -9.00
CA PRO A 113 1.68 4.89 -9.19
C PRO A 113 2.75 4.23 -8.30
N VAL A 114 2.61 4.40 -7.00
CA VAL A 114 3.49 3.90 -5.95
C VAL A 114 2.80 2.76 -5.22
N GLY A 115 3.51 1.66 -5.03
CA GLY A 115 3.10 0.54 -4.20
C GLY A 115 4.12 0.28 -3.10
N ALA A 116 3.65 -0.22 -1.96
CA ALA A 116 4.50 -0.68 -0.87
C ALA A 116 3.93 -1.92 -0.21
N PHE A 117 4.81 -2.73 0.30
CA PHE A 117 4.44 -3.88 1.12
C PHE A 117 5.49 -4.09 2.22
N GLY A 118 5.06 -3.88 3.46
CA GLY A 118 5.80 -4.19 4.67
C GLY A 118 5.32 -5.50 5.31
N GLN A 119 6.21 -6.23 5.94
CA GLN A 119 5.90 -7.39 6.78
C GLN A 119 6.98 -7.59 7.85
N VAL A 120 6.60 -8.18 8.97
CA VAL A 120 7.55 -8.65 9.98
C VAL A 120 7.74 -10.14 9.83
N VAL A 121 8.98 -10.58 9.65
CA VAL A 121 9.36 -12.00 9.51
C VAL A 121 10.61 -12.23 10.34
N ASP A 122 10.59 -13.22 11.20
CA ASP A 122 11.72 -13.61 12.07
C ASP A 122 12.35 -12.42 12.82
N GLY A 123 11.52 -11.55 13.38
CA GLY A 123 11.94 -10.37 14.13
C GLY A 123 12.57 -9.25 13.30
N LYS A 124 12.43 -9.30 11.98
CA LYS A 124 12.88 -8.27 11.05
C LYS A 124 11.72 -7.63 10.32
N LEU A 125 11.73 -6.32 10.20
CA LEU A 125 10.84 -5.58 9.31
C LEU A 125 11.43 -5.60 7.90
N GLN A 126 10.70 -6.17 6.97
CA GLN A 126 11.01 -6.17 5.54
C GLN A 126 10.09 -5.18 4.84
N LEU A 127 10.63 -4.36 3.94
CA LEU A 127 9.87 -3.42 3.13
C LEU A 127 10.25 -3.58 1.66
N GLN A 128 9.23 -3.67 0.82
CA GLN A 128 9.36 -3.57 -0.63
C GLN A 128 8.60 -2.34 -1.12
N GLY A 129 9.25 -1.51 -1.95
CA GLY A 129 8.64 -0.39 -2.64
C GLY A 129 8.72 -0.56 -4.14
N VAL A 130 7.73 -0.01 -4.86
CA VAL A 130 7.71 0.03 -6.32
C VAL A 130 7.15 1.36 -6.79
N VAL A 131 7.74 1.92 -7.84
CA VAL A 131 7.21 3.07 -8.58
C VAL A 131 7.12 2.70 -10.05
N LEU A 132 6.02 3.08 -10.69
CA LEU A 132 5.75 2.79 -12.10
C LEU A 132 5.54 4.09 -12.87
N SER A 133 5.78 4.07 -14.17
CA SER A 133 5.23 5.09 -15.08
C SER A 133 3.70 5.02 -15.11
N GLY A 134 3.04 6.08 -15.53
CA GLY A 134 1.58 6.12 -15.67
C GLY A 134 1.03 5.02 -16.58
N MET A 135 1.78 4.59 -17.57
CA MET A 135 1.43 3.50 -18.50
C MET A 135 1.91 2.13 -18.03
N GLY A 136 2.81 2.08 -17.03
CA GLY A 136 3.34 0.83 -16.48
C GLY A 136 4.42 0.16 -17.31
N ASP A 137 4.96 0.84 -18.31
CA ASP A 137 6.07 0.38 -19.17
C ASP A 137 7.44 0.56 -18.49
N GLN A 138 7.54 1.48 -17.55
CA GLN A 138 8.72 1.65 -16.71
C GLN A 138 8.41 1.29 -15.25
N ARG A 139 9.38 0.63 -14.62
CA ARG A 139 9.28 0.19 -13.22
C ARG A 139 10.64 0.30 -12.54
N VAL A 140 10.64 0.89 -11.37
CA VAL A 140 11.75 0.83 -10.41
C VAL A 140 11.25 0.18 -9.12
N ASP A 141 12.07 -0.65 -8.50
CA ASP A 141 11.75 -1.29 -7.24
C ASP A 141 12.97 -1.41 -6.32
N ALA A 142 12.69 -1.41 -5.03
CA ALA A 142 13.69 -1.56 -3.98
C ALA A 142 13.16 -2.42 -2.84
N LYS A 143 14.08 -3.13 -2.18
CA LYS A 143 13.77 -3.96 -1.00
C LYS A 143 14.89 -3.81 0.01
N ALA A 144 14.52 -3.70 1.27
CA ALA A 144 15.47 -3.77 2.39
C ALA A 144 14.78 -4.33 3.63
N GLU A 145 15.58 -4.68 4.63
CA GLU A 145 15.11 -5.14 5.92
C GLU A 145 15.91 -4.50 7.06
N ILE A 146 15.28 -4.42 8.24
CA ILE A 146 15.91 -3.95 9.47
C ILE A 146 15.48 -4.83 10.64
N ALA A 147 16.39 -5.14 11.56
CA ALA A 147 16.06 -5.91 12.75
C ALA A 147 15.19 -5.08 13.71
N LEU A 148 14.17 -5.72 14.28
CA LEU A 148 13.30 -5.14 15.32
C LEU A 148 13.51 -5.81 16.68
N ALA A 149 14.16 -6.97 16.73
CA ALA A 149 14.40 -7.70 17.94
C ALA A 149 15.15 -6.81 18.96
N GLU A 150 14.77 -6.91 20.24
CA GLU A 150 15.35 -6.17 21.34
C GLU A 150 15.13 -4.65 21.35
N LEU A 151 14.40 -4.11 20.37
CA LEU A 151 14.04 -2.69 20.31
C LEU A 151 12.74 -2.43 21.08
N SER A 152 12.71 -1.32 21.83
CA SER A 152 11.46 -0.76 22.37
C SER A 152 10.52 -0.31 21.26
N GLU A 153 9.23 -0.13 21.55
CA GLU A 153 8.24 0.32 20.55
C GLU A 153 8.65 1.63 19.86
N SER A 154 9.21 2.58 20.61
CA SER A 154 9.69 3.85 20.04
C SER A 154 10.89 3.66 19.11
N GLU A 155 11.82 2.77 19.45
CA GLU A 155 12.96 2.42 18.60
C GLU A 155 12.52 1.66 17.35
N GLN A 156 11.54 0.76 17.45
CA GLN A 156 10.94 0.08 16.31
C GLN A 156 10.28 1.08 15.34
N ALA A 157 9.55 2.08 15.86
CA ALA A 157 8.97 3.13 15.04
C ALA A 157 10.04 3.97 14.31
N ASN A 158 11.14 4.28 14.98
CA ASN A 158 12.29 4.99 14.39
C ASN A 158 12.97 4.12 13.30
N ALA A 159 13.20 2.84 13.59
CA ALA A 159 13.74 1.89 12.62
C ALA A 159 12.86 1.76 11.37
N ALA A 160 11.54 1.69 11.57
CA ALA A 160 10.58 1.66 10.48
C ALA A 160 10.64 2.94 9.60
N ASN A 161 10.72 4.11 10.23
CA ASN A 161 10.90 5.37 9.50
C ASN A 161 12.21 5.39 8.70
N THR A 162 13.31 4.95 9.30
CA THR A 162 14.62 4.86 8.64
C THR A 162 14.57 3.91 7.45
N LEU A 163 13.98 2.72 7.61
CA LEU A 163 13.83 1.76 6.53
C LEU A 163 13.03 2.35 5.35
N GLY A 164 11.91 3.04 5.63
CA GLY A 164 11.12 3.70 4.62
C GLY A 164 11.89 4.78 3.86
N GLN A 165 12.69 5.58 4.55
CA GLN A 165 13.57 6.58 3.93
C GLN A 165 14.63 5.92 3.03
N THR A 166 15.29 4.87 3.51
CA THR A 166 16.30 4.12 2.75
C THR A 166 15.71 3.58 1.43
N ILE A 167 14.53 2.96 1.48
CA ILE A 167 13.85 2.47 0.28
C ILE A 167 13.52 3.62 -0.68
N ALA A 168 13.05 4.75 -0.17
CA ALA A 168 12.76 5.92 -1.01
C ALA A 168 14.01 6.47 -1.70
N GLU A 169 15.14 6.56 -0.99
CA GLU A 169 16.41 6.99 -1.56
C GLU A 169 16.88 6.05 -2.67
N ASP A 170 16.74 4.73 -2.48
CA ASP A 170 17.07 3.75 -3.51
C ASP A 170 16.19 3.90 -4.75
N LEU A 171 14.88 4.09 -4.57
CA LEU A 171 13.94 4.32 -5.67
C LEU A 171 14.25 5.63 -6.41
N ILE A 172 14.58 6.71 -5.69
CA ILE A 172 14.95 8.00 -6.26
C ILE A 172 16.23 7.87 -7.13
N ARG A 173 17.23 7.14 -6.64
CA ARG A 173 18.44 6.87 -7.43
C ARG A 173 18.18 6.10 -8.73
N GLN A 174 17.12 5.34 -8.79
CA GLN A 174 16.66 4.59 -9.96
C GLN A 174 15.75 5.41 -10.91
N GLY A 175 15.42 6.68 -10.56
CA GLY A 175 14.57 7.54 -11.40
C GLY A 175 13.11 7.62 -10.98
N ALA A 176 12.77 7.27 -9.73
CA ALA A 176 11.39 7.33 -9.24
C ALA A 176 10.78 8.74 -9.29
N THR A 177 11.60 9.78 -9.11
CA THR A 177 11.14 11.17 -9.11
C THR A 177 10.54 11.56 -10.47
N GLU A 178 11.19 11.18 -11.54
CA GLU A 178 10.76 11.43 -12.92
C GLU A 178 9.45 10.72 -13.21
N LEU A 179 9.37 9.42 -12.87
CA LEU A 179 8.15 8.61 -13.06
C LEU A 179 6.93 9.17 -12.30
N ILE A 180 7.15 9.68 -11.08
CA ILE A 180 6.08 10.29 -10.27
C ILE A 180 5.64 11.63 -10.88
N SER A 181 6.57 12.44 -11.37
CA SER A 181 6.26 13.73 -12.00
C SER A 181 5.45 13.53 -13.29
N GLU A 182 5.93 12.68 -14.18
CA GLU A 182 5.23 12.34 -15.43
C GLU A 182 3.82 11.80 -15.21
N ALA A 183 3.64 10.94 -14.20
CA ALA A 183 2.34 10.40 -13.87
C ALA A 183 1.37 11.46 -13.31
N ARG A 184 1.89 12.51 -12.66
CA ARG A 184 1.09 13.63 -12.16
C ARG A 184 0.63 14.55 -13.28
N ASP A 185 1.50 14.81 -14.26
CA ASP A 185 1.20 15.69 -15.38
C ASP A 185 0.20 15.08 -16.37
N ASN A 186 0.05 13.75 -16.35
CA ASN A 186 -0.86 12.98 -17.20
C ASN A 186 -2.17 12.53 -16.50
N ALA A 187 -2.43 12.95 -15.25
CA ALA A 187 -3.61 12.55 -14.46
C ALA A 187 -4.71 13.62 -14.48
#